data_1a70c3b68e7d568a6e3b0a18ecdf1fc5
#
_entry.id   1a70c3b68e7d568a6e3b0a18ecdf1fc5
#
_cell.length_a   1.000
_cell.length_b   1.000
_cell.length_c   1.000
_cell.angle_alpha   90.00
_cell.angle_beta   90.00
_cell.angle_gamma   90.00
#
_symmetry.space_group_name_H-M   'P 1'
#
loop_
_entity.id
_entity.type
_entity.pdbx_description
1 polymer ?
#
loop_
_entity_poly.entity_id
_entity_poly.type
_entity_poly.pdbx_seq_one_letter_code
_entity_poly.pdbx_strand_id
1 'polypeptide(L)'
;KWFIDYKYMNSGVLLMNLKRMRETGALAECRKMCKEKKMLLPDQTALNVKCKSKLYLPRKFNEQKNRRKDTVIRHFSMTIKFFPKFYTLNIKPWHIDKIHDVYKINDFDDVLEEYLKIKGEEIA
;
A
#
# COMPACT_ATOMS: atom_id res chain seq x y z
N LYS A 1 10.56 21.92 8.21
CA LYS A 1 9.22 21.59 8.77
C LYS A 1 8.60 20.51 7.88
N TRP A 2 8.54 19.30 8.36
CA TRP A 2 7.80 18.21 7.73
C TRP A 2 6.32 18.39 8.11
N PHE A 3 5.61 19.19 7.37
CA PHE A 3 4.15 19.17 7.46
C PHE A 3 3.68 17.93 6.69
N ILE A 4 3.19 16.95 7.42
CA ILE A 4 2.34 15.90 6.81
C ILE A 4 1.11 16.66 6.33
N ASP A 5 1.08 16.96 5.02
CA ASP A 5 -0.12 17.52 4.41
C ASP A 5 -1.26 16.52 4.66
N TYR A 6 -2.31 16.96 5.30
CA TYR A 6 -3.52 16.18 5.56
C TYR A 6 -4.10 15.56 4.27
N LYS A 7 -3.65 16.04 3.14
CA LYS A 7 -4.03 15.60 1.78
C LYS A 7 -3.04 14.64 1.13
N TYR A 8 -2.08 14.09 1.88
CA TYR A 8 -1.12 13.14 1.35
C TYR A 8 -1.77 11.75 1.23
N MET A 9 -2.02 11.30 0.00
CA MET A 9 -2.65 10.00 -0.26
C MET A 9 -1.64 8.86 -0.24
N ASN A 10 -2.07 7.69 0.23
CA ASN A 10 -1.36 6.43 0.06
C ASN A 10 -1.58 5.91 -1.37
N SER A 11 -0.51 5.40 -2.02
CA SER A 11 -0.53 4.93 -3.40
C SER A 11 -0.83 3.43 -3.55
N GLY A 12 -1.16 2.73 -2.47
CA GLY A 12 -1.37 1.28 -2.51
C GLY A 12 -2.62 0.84 -3.28
N VAL A 13 -3.64 1.70 -3.33
CA VAL A 13 -4.84 1.49 -4.15
C VAL A 13 -5.15 2.77 -4.90
N LEU A 14 -5.12 2.72 -6.23
CA LEU A 14 -5.31 3.87 -7.10
C LEU A 14 -6.36 3.58 -8.17
N LEU A 15 -7.34 4.48 -8.30
CA LEU A 15 -8.19 4.57 -9.46
C LEU A 15 -7.72 5.74 -10.33
N MET A 16 -7.23 5.45 -11.53
CA MET A 16 -6.56 6.44 -12.38
C MET A 16 -7.34 6.72 -13.65
N ASN A 17 -7.59 7.99 -13.94
CA ASN A 17 -8.05 8.43 -15.24
C ASN A 17 -6.86 8.48 -16.22
N LEU A 18 -6.56 7.35 -16.86
CA LEU A 18 -5.39 7.21 -17.74
C LEU A 18 -5.45 8.15 -18.96
N LYS A 19 -6.65 8.43 -19.50
CA LYS A 19 -6.81 9.39 -20.59
C LYS A 19 -6.31 10.76 -20.15
N ARG A 20 -6.84 11.29 -19.05
CA ARG A 20 -6.44 12.60 -18.51
C ARG A 20 -4.95 12.63 -18.13
N MET A 21 -4.42 11.55 -17.57
CA MET A 21 -3.00 11.47 -17.22
C MET A 21 -2.07 11.52 -18.44
N ARG A 22 -2.51 10.96 -19.57
CA ARG A 22 -1.79 11.08 -20.86
C ARG A 22 -1.86 12.49 -21.40
N GLU A 23 -3.05 13.08 -21.44
CA GLU A 23 -3.27 14.45 -21.94
C GLU A 23 -2.47 15.50 -21.15
N THR A 24 -2.38 15.34 -19.83
CA THR A 24 -1.66 16.27 -18.96
C THR A 24 -0.17 15.96 -18.78
N GLY A 25 0.32 14.83 -19.28
CA GLY A 25 1.70 14.39 -19.06
C GLY A 25 2.04 14.05 -17.61
N ALA A 26 1.03 13.90 -16.72
CA ALA A 26 1.23 13.76 -15.29
C ALA A 26 2.14 12.59 -14.90
N LEU A 27 2.03 11.43 -15.58
CA LEU A 27 2.89 10.27 -15.32
C LEU A 27 4.34 10.51 -15.79
N ALA A 28 4.53 11.26 -16.87
CA ALA A 28 5.89 11.62 -17.33
C ALA A 28 6.58 12.52 -16.28
N GLU A 29 5.87 13.49 -15.75
CA GLU A 29 6.35 14.35 -14.67
C GLU A 29 6.64 13.59 -13.38
N CYS A 30 5.80 12.60 -13.02
CA CYS A 30 6.07 11.72 -11.88
C CYS A 30 7.36 10.92 -12.08
N ARG A 31 7.55 10.29 -13.27
CA ARG A 31 8.76 9.53 -13.59
C ARG A 31 10.00 10.41 -13.56
N LYS A 32 9.93 11.63 -14.13
CA LYS A 32 11.01 12.60 -14.09
C LYS A 32 11.41 12.91 -12.64
N MET A 33 10.45 13.24 -11.79
CA MET A 33 10.70 13.53 -10.38
C MET A 33 11.34 12.35 -9.64
N CYS A 34 10.90 11.12 -9.91
CA CYS A 34 11.49 9.91 -9.31
C CYS A 34 12.94 9.68 -9.73
N LYS A 35 13.33 10.09 -10.94
CA LYS A 35 14.73 10.00 -11.42
C LYS A 35 15.63 11.08 -10.83
N GLU A 36 15.10 12.29 -10.66
CA GLU A 36 15.87 13.46 -10.23
C GLU A 36 16.00 13.58 -8.69
N LYS A 37 15.09 12.98 -7.95
CA LYS A 37 15.03 13.16 -6.49
C LYS A 37 15.05 11.83 -5.74
N LYS A 38 15.94 11.72 -4.76
CA LYS A 38 15.86 10.64 -3.76
C LYS A 38 14.70 10.90 -2.80
N MET A 39 13.76 9.97 -2.72
CA MET A 39 12.56 10.05 -1.89
C MET A 39 12.34 8.74 -1.15
N LEU A 40 11.81 8.80 0.06
CA LEU A 40 11.52 7.61 0.87
C LEU A 40 10.43 6.73 0.23
N LEU A 41 9.41 7.37 -0.35
CA LEU A 41 8.29 6.74 -1.07
C LEU A 41 8.17 7.42 -2.44
N PRO A 42 9.02 7.03 -3.43
CA PRO A 42 9.17 7.80 -4.67
C PRO A 42 7.86 7.93 -5.47
N ASP A 43 7.18 6.81 -5.74
CA ASP A 43 5.93 6.74 -6.47
C ASP A 43 4.82 7.53 -5.78
N GLN A 44 4.64 7.29 -4.50
CA GLN A 44 3.61 7.95 -3.69
C GLN A 44 3.86 9.45 -3.61
N THR A 45 5.10 9.87 -3.36
CA THR A 45 5.46 11.28 -3.26
C THR A 45 5.29 11.98 -4.60
N ALA A 46 5.75 11.38 -5.70
CA ALA A 46 5.61 11.96 -7.03
C ALA A 46 4.14 12.15 -7.41
N LEU A 47 3.29 11.15 -7.18
CA LEU A 47 1.85 11.26 -7.43
C LEU A 47 1.21 12.36 -6.56
N ASN A 48 1.60 12.46 -5.29
CA ASN A 48 1.06 13.49 -4.40
C ASN A 48 1.43 14.90 -4.83
N VAL A 49 2.64 15.10 -5.33
CA VAL A 49 3.16 16.40 -5.78
C VAL A 49 2.63 16.79 -7.17
N LYS A 50 2.62 15.84 -8.10
CA LYS A 50 2.34 16.13 -9.51
C LYS A 50 0.86 16.01 -9.89
N CYS A 51 0.11 15.14 -9.23
CA CYS A 51 -1.33 15.01 -9.46
C CYS A 51 -2.12 15.96 -8.54
N LYS A 52 -2.44 17.14 -9.04
CA LYS A 52 -3.15 18.18 -8.26
C LYS A 52 -4.62 17.85 -8.02
N SER A 53 -5.28 17.20 -8.98
CA SER A 53 -6.69 16.79 -8.85
C SER A 53 -6.76 15.37 -8.30
N LYS A 54 -7.13 15.23 -7.04
CA LYS A 54 -7.21 13.96 -6.30
C LYS A 54 -8.53 13.86 -5.55
N LEU A 55 -9.12 12.67 -5.58
CA LEU A 55 -10.23 12.29 -4.72
C LEU A 55 -9.79 11.14 -3.83
N TYR A 56 -10.18 11.18 -2.57
CA TYR A 56 -9.86 10.12 -1.61
C TYR A 56 -10.92 9.05 -1.64
N LEU A 57 -10.49 7.81 -1.85
CA LEU A 57 -11.38 6.67 -1.70
C LEU A 57 -11.76 6.47 -0.23
N PRO A 58 -12.99 6.03 0.05
CA PRO A 58 -13.35 5.58 1.39
C PRO A 58 -12.38 4.52 1.91
N ARG A 59 -12.10 4.55 3.22
CA ARG A 59 -11.13 3.68 3.88
C ARG A 59 -11.31 2.18 3.55
N LYS A 60 -12.54 1.73 3.38
CA LYS A 60 -12.85 0.34 3.04
C LYS A 60 -12.15 -0.19 1.77
N PHE A 61 -11.76 0.71 0.85
CA PHE A 61 -11.00 0.37 -0.37
C PHE A 61 -9.48 0.44 -0.22
N ASN A 62 -8.98 0.81 0.95
CA ASN A 62 -7.55 0.82 1.27
C ASN A 62 -7.34 0.67 2.77
N GLU A 63 -7.87 -0.41 3.33
CA GLU A 63 -7.72 -0.69 4.76
C GLU A 63 -6.31 -1.21 5.07
N GLN A 64 -5.56 -0.42 5.81
CA GLN A 64 -4.15 -0.72 6.14
C GLN A 64 -3.97 -1.32 7.55
N LYS A 65 -5.03 -1.32 8.35
CA LYS A 65 -5.02 -1.87 9.71
C LYS A 65 -5.83 -3.17 9.77
N ASN A 66 -6.57 -3.36 10.82
CA ASN A 66 -7.40 -4.54 11.00
C ASN A 66 -8.59 -4.55 10.03
N ARG A 67 -8.92 -5.73 9.51
CA ARG A 67 -10.10 -5.94 8.68
C ARG A 67 -11.36 -5.50 9.45
N ARG A 68 -12.26 -4.83 8.75
CA ARG A 68 -13.61 -4.45 9.22
C ARG A 68 -14.66 -5.19 8.41
N LYS A 69 -15.88 -5.23 8.90
CA LYS A 69 -17.00 -5.88 8.19
C LYS A 69 -17.25 -5.33 6.78
N ASP A 70 -16.98 -4.04 6.59
CA ASP A 70 -17.15 -3.33 5.30
C ASP A 70 -15.86 -3.23 4.49
N THR A 71 -14.76 -3.88 4.89
CA THR A 71 -13.50 -3.86 4.16
C THR A 71 -13.65 -4.55 2.80
N VAL A 72 -13.35 -3.83 1.73
CA VAL A 72 -13.36 -4.34 0.36
C VAL A 72 -11.96 -4.72 -0.09
N ILE A 73 -10.97 -3.85 0.21
CA ILE A 73 -9.57 -4.10 -0.13
C ILE A 73 -8.72 -3.94 1.12
N ARG A 74 -8.02 -5.01 1.51
CA ARG A 74 -6.99 -5.00 2.55
C ARG A 74 -5.64 -4.76 1.91
N HIS A 75 -4.98 -3.66 2.29
CA HIS A 75 -3.65 -3.30 1.80
C HIS A 75 -2.59 -3.57 2.87
N PHE A 76 -1.75 -4.56 2.63
CA PHE A 76 -0.59 -4.89 3.47
C PHE A 76 0.57 -3.93 3.17
N SER A 77 0.45 -2.72 3.66
CA SER A 77 1.48 -1.68 3.51
C SER A 77 2.66 -1.92 4.47
N MET A 78 3.82 -1.40 4.10
CA MET A 78 4.95 -1.31 5.02
C MET A 78 4.56 -0.44 6.22
N THR A 79 4.82 -0.93 7.43
CA THR A 79 4.59 -0.20 8.67
C THR A 79 5.94 0.24 9.25
N ILE A 80 6.04 1.50 9.61
CA ILE A 80 7.23 2.07 10.28
C ILE A 80 6.95 2.09 11.78
N LYS A 81 7.87 1.55 12.56
CA LYS A 81 7.84 1.56 14.02
C LYS A 81 9.04 2.36 14.54
N PHE A 82 8.83 3.16 15.57
CA PHE A 82 9.85 4.02 16.15
C PHE A 82 10.31 3.60 17.54
N PHE A 83 9.58 2.72 18.19
CA PHE A 83 9.88 2.26 19.55
C PHE A 83 9.90 0.72 19.61
N PRO A 84 10.83 0.10 20.36
CA PRO A 84 11.97 0.67 21.10
C PRO A 84 13.13 1.15 20.23
N LYS A 85 13.20 0.73 18.96
CA LYS A 85 14.15 1.16 17.94
C LYS A 85 13.42 1.40 16.63
N PHE A 86 14.00 2.19 15.76
CA PHE A 86 13.49 2.37 14.40
C PHE A 86 13.61 1.05 13.62
N TYR A 87 12.49 0.54 13.14
CA TYR A 87 12.44 -0.61 12.23
C TYR A 87 11.20 -0.55 11.34
N THR A 88 11.25 -1.28 10.25
CA THR A 88 10.13 -1.41 9.31
C THR A 88 9.60 -2.83 9.31
N LEU A 89 8.27 -2.96 9.33
CA LEU A 89 7.57 -4.22 9.12
C LEU A 89 6.99 -4.22 7.70
N ASN A 90 7.44 -5.16 6.88
CA ASN A 90 6.92 -5.36 5.53
C ASN A 90 6.40 -6.80 5.40
N ILE A 91 5.29 -7.06 6.09
CA ILE A 91 4.64 -8.37 6.13
C ILE A 91 3.56 -8.39 5.05
N LYS A 92 3.58 -9.42 4.21
CA LYS A 92 2.66 -9.65 3.11
C LYS A 92 1.77 -10.86 3.40
N PRO A 93 0.62 -11.00 2.72
CA PRO A 93 -0.32 -12.10 2.97
C PRO A 93 0.31 -13.51 2.92
N TRP A 94 1.31 -13.69 2.08
CA TRP A 94 2.04 -14.96 1.93
C TRP A 94 3.13 -15.23 2.98
N HIS A 95 3.35 -14.30 3.91
CA HIS A 95 4.22 -14.50 5.08
C HIS A 95 3.39 -14.94 6.29
N ILE A 96 2.85 -16.13 6.26
CA ILE A 96 1.79 -16.60 7.15
C ILE A 96 2.22 -16.60 8.61
N ASP A 97 3.35 -17.25 8.91
CA ASP A 97 3.88 -17.29 10.28
C ASP A 97 3.96 -15.87 10.86
N LYS A 98 4.43 -14.91 10.04
CA LYS A 98 4.52 -13.51 10.46
C LYS A 98 3.16 -12.83 10.58
N ILE A 99 2.16 -13.22 9.79
CA ILE A 99 0.79 -12.70 9.94
C ILE A 99 0.20 -13.18 11.24
N HIS A 100 0.30 -14.48 11.54
CA HIS A 100 -0.18 -15.04 12.79
C HIS A 100 0.59 -14.48 14.00
N ASP A 101 1.93 -14.49 13.94
CA ASP A 101 2.75 -14.10 15.08
C ASP A 101 2.78 -12.61 15.37
N VAL A 102 2.83 -11.78 14.33
CA VAL A 102 3.02 -10.33 14.48
C VAL A 102 1.69 -9.58 14.45
N TYR A 103 0.80 -9.92 13.53
CA TYR A 103 -0.50 -9.25 13.42
C TYR A 103 -1.59 -9.93 14.24
N LYS A 104 -1.39 -11.18 14.68
CA LYS A 104 -2.36 -11.97 15.48
C LYS A 104 -3.72 -12.08 14.79
N ILE A 105 -3.72 -12.31 13.47
CA ILE A 105 -4.93 -12.46 12.66
C ILE A 105 -4.86 -13.71 11.79
N ASN A 106 -6.02 -14.35 11.59
CA ASN A 106 -6.21 -15.55 10.78
C ASN A 106 -7.20 -15.29 9.63
N ASP A 107 -7.49 -14.02 9.37
CA ASP A 107 -8.53 -13.58 8.42
C ASP A 107 -8.26 -13.97 6.95
N PHE A 108 -7.08 -14.51 6.66
CA PHE A 108 -6.61 -14.80 5.30
C PHE A 108 -6.08 -16.24 5.13
N ASP A 109 -6.39 -17.12 6.07
CA ASP A 109 -5.90 -18.51 6.03
C ASP A 109 -6.51 -19.27 4.85
N ASP A 110 -7.76 -19.00 4.51
CA ASP A 110 -8.45 -19.53 3.34
C ASP A 110 -7.74 -19.16 2.02
N VAL A 111 -7.32 -17.91 1.89
CA VAL A 111 -6.55 -17.42 0.73
C VAL A 111 -5.19 -18.09 0.65
N LEU A 112 -4.58 -18.33 1.81
CA LEU A 112 -3.32 -19.04 1.89
C LEU A 112 -3.44 -20.50 1.45
N GLU A 113 -4.44 -21.20 1.98
CA GLU A 113 -4.69 -22.59 1.61
C GLU A 113 -4.83 -22.74 0.09
N GLU A 114 -5.57 -21.84 -0.54
CA GLU A 114 -5.72 -21.81 -1.98
C GLU A 114 -4.39 -21.53 -2.69
N TYR A 115 -3.60 -20.58 -2.18
CA TYR A 115 -2.28 -20.28 -2.73
C TYR A 115 -1.33 -21.47 -2.64
N LEU A 116 -1.29 -22.18 -1.52
CA LEU A 116 -0.44 -23.36 -1.33
C LEU A 116 -0.86 -24.52 -2.25
N LYS A 117 -2.16 -24.73 -2.43
CA LYS A 117 -2.68 -25.71 -3.42
C LYS A 117 -2.21 -25.39 -4.84
N ILE A 118 -2.27 -24.11 -5.24
CA ILE A 118 -1.81 -23.67 -6.57
C ILE A 118 -0.30 -23.87 -6.71
N LYS A 119 0.46 -23.63 -5.64
CA LYS A 119 1.90 -23.79 -5.62
C LYS A 119 2.35 -25.27 -5.59
N GLY A 120 1.45 -26.18 -5.28
CA GLY A 120 1.74 -27.61 -5.14
C GLY A 120 2.43 -27.98 -3.82
N GLU A 121 2.32 -27.15 -2.81
CA GLU A 121 2.80 -27.42 -1.45
C GLU A 121 1.63 -27.96 -0.61
N GLU A 122 1.84 -29.06 0.12
CA GLU A 122 0.87 -29.53 1.11
C GLU A 122 0.91 -28.63 2.34
N ILE A 123 -0.27 -28.42 2.90
CA ILE A 123 -0.40 -27.69 4.18
C ILE A 123 0.05 -28.63 5.28
N ALA A 124 1.15 -28.32 5.94
CA ALA A 124 1.69 -29.06 7.08
C ALA A 124 0.84 -28.84 8.35
#